data_cd93100829be642536ecbc15fb7c5888
#
_entry.id   cd93100829be642536ecbc15fb7c5888
#
_cell.length_a   1.000
_cell.length_b   1.000
_cell.length_c   1.000
_cell.angle_alpha   90.00
_cell.angle_beta   90.00
_cell.angle_gamma   90.00
#
_symmetry.space_group_name_H-M   'P 1'
#
loop_
_entity.id
_entity.type
_entity.pdbx_description
1 polymer ?
#
loop_
_entity_poly.entity_id
_entity_poly.type
_entity_poly.pdbx_seq_one_letter_code
_entity_poly.pdbx_strand_id
1 'polypeptide(L)'
;MNIIDEKLKSLNIVLPSAPKPAANYIPYVISNNLIFIAGQVPFENGEIKHTGKVGDNIDINKAKEIARICGLNIISVLNDALDGDLSRVTKCVKLGIFVSCTNDFHNQPEVANGASDLMVEVFGEAGKHARFAVGTNSLPRNVPVEVDAVFEFK
;
A
#
# COMPACT_ATOMS: atom_id res chain seq x y z
N MET A 1 20.55 -5.97 12.37
CA MET A 1 19.89 -5.38 11.17
C MET A 1 19.65 -6.52 10.22
N ASN A 2 18.41 -6.76 9.83
CA ASN A 2 18.07 -7.84 8.92
C ASN A 2 18.15 -7.38 7.43
N ILE A 3 18.04 -8.33 6.52
CA ILE A 3 18.20 -8.05 5.08
C ILE A 3 17.17 -7.04 4.54
N ILE A 4 15.97 -7.00 5.12
CA ILE A 4 14.93 -6.04 4.69
C ILE A 4 15.24 -4.63 5.22
N ASP A 5 15.77 -4.52 6.44
CA ASP A 5 16.21 -3.22 6.98
C ASP A 5 17.31 -2.60 6.13
N GLU A 6 18.28 -3.44 5.72
CA GLU A 6 19.36 -3.01 4.81
C GLU A 6 18.78 -2.58 3.45
N LYS A 7 17.78 -3.30 2.96
CA LYS A 7 17.12 -2.98 1.71
C LYS A 7 16.36 -1.64 1.80
N LEU A 8 15.57 -1.43 2.84
CA LEU A 8 14.87 -0.16 3.08
C LEU A 8 15.87 1.00 3.13
N LYS A 9 16.97 0.81 3.85
CA LYS A 9 18.04 1.81 3.94
C LYS A 9 18.67 2.11 2.58
N SER A 10 18.96 1.08 1.77
CA SER A 10 19.54 1.26 0.43
C SER A 10 18.61 1.99 -0.54
N LEU A 11 17.31 1.88 -0.33
CA LEU A 11 16.27 2.58 -1.09
C LEU A 11 15.95 3.97 -0.53
N ASN A 12 16.63 4.41 0.54
CA ASN A 12 16.33 5.62 1.30
C ASN A 12 14.87 5.69 1.78
N ILE A 13 14.30 4.53 2.12
CA ILE A 13 12.94 4.43 2.65
C ILE A 13 12.99 4.49 4.18
N VAL A 14 12.30 5.49 4.73
CA VAL A 14 11.96 5.56 6.15
C VAL A 14 10.48 5.25 6.26
N LEU A 15 10.14 4.12 6.89
CA LEU A 15 8.74 3.75 7.07
C LEU A 15 8.02 4.77 7.95
N PRO A 16 6.82 5.21 7.56
CA PRO A 16 6.01 6.06 8.43
C PRO A 16 5.58 5.30 9.69
N SER A 17 5.12 6.01 10.70
CA SER A 17 4.41 5.36 11.81
C SER A 17 3.14 4.71 11.28
N ALA A 18 2.85 3.49 11.73
CA ALA A 18 1.64 2.78 11.29
C ALA A 18 0.39 3.64 11.61
N PRO A 19 -0.46 3.91 10.60
CA PRO A 19 -1.66 4.70 10.81
C PRO A 19 -2.61 4.00 11.80
N LYS A 20 -3.16 4.76 12.74
CA LYS A 20 -4.21 4.23 13.61
C LYS A 20 -5.55 4.26 12.89
N PRO A 21 -6.36 3.19 12.97
CA PRO A 21 -7.70 3.21 12.39
C PRO A 21 -8.56 4.28 13.07
N ALA A 22 -9.34 4.98 12.24
CA ALA A 22 -10.22 6.06 12.70
C ALA A 22 -11.60 5.58 13.15
N ALA A 23 -11.86 4.28 13.12
CA ALA A 23 -13.17 3.69 13.38
C ALA A 23 -13.04 2.41 14.22
N ASN A 24 -14.14 1.66 14.32
CA ASN A 24 -14.27 0.47 15.14
C ASN A 24 -13.70 -0.79 14.43
N TYR A 25 -12.46 -0.73 13.98
CA TYR A 25 -11.73 -1.86 13.40
C TYR A 25 -10.24 -1.78 13.77
N ILE A 26 -9.51 -2.86 13.52
CA ILE A 26 -8.07 -2.97 13.78
C ILE A 26 -7.28 -2.90 12.46
N PRO A 27 -6.00 -2.46 12.50
CA PRO A 27 -5.23 -2.23 11.26
C PRO A 27 -4.89 -3.52 10.51
N TYR A 28 -4.84 -4.65 11.19
CA TYR A 28 -4.57 -5.96 10.60
C TYR A 28 -5.21 -7.08 11.41
N VAL A 29 -5.40 -8.22 10.75
CA VAL A 29 -5.82 -9.48 11.39
C VAL A 29 -4.84 -10.58 10.98
N ILE A 30 -4.36 -11.34 11.95
CA ILE A 30 -3.56 -12.53 11.72
C ILE A 30 -4.45 -13.76 11.78
N SER A 31 -4.40 -14.58 10.74
CA SER A 31 -5.08 -15.88 10.67
C SER A 31 -4.08 -16.93 10.18
N ASN A 32 -3.70 -17.84 11.05
CA ASN A 32 -2.59 -18.79 10.83
C ASN A 32 -1.30 -18.02 10.45
N ASN A 33 -0.75 -18.26 9.26
CA ASN A 33 0.44 -17.61 8.73
C ASN A 33 0.14 -16.45 7.76
N LEU A 34 -1.10 -15.95 7.76
CA LEU A 34 -1.52 -14.83 6.91
C LEU A 34 -1.83 -13.59 7.75
N ILE A 35 -1.42 -12.44 7.21
CA ILE A 35 -1.73 -11.12 7.75
C ILE A 35 -2.60 -10.40 6.74
N PHE A 36 -3.82 -10.07 7.15
CA PHE A 36 -4.77 -9.27 6.39
C PHE A 36 -4.66 -7.83 6.84
N ILE A 37 -4.26 -6.94 5.96
CA ILE A 37 -4.04 -5.53 6.27
C ILE A 37 -5.23 -4.72 5.75
N ALA A 38 -5.81 -3.92 6.64
CA ALA A 38 -6.90 -3.01 6.31
C ALA A 38 -6.51 -2.00 5.23
N GLY A 39 -7.48 -1.51 4.46
CA GLY A 39 -7.28 -0.51 3.42
C GLY A 39 -6.50 0.69 3.92
N GLN A 40 -5.45 1.06 3.20
CA GLN A 40 -4.60 2.19 3.49
C GLN A 40 -4.82 3.30 2.48
N VAL A 41 -5.15 4.47 2.97
CA VAL A 41 -5.22 5.71 2.20
C VAL A 41 -3.86 6.44 2.28
N PRO A 42 -3.57 7.41 1.40
CA PRO A 42 -2.23 7.98 1.29
C PRO A 42 -1.93 9.03 2.37
N PHE A 43 -1.98 8.64 3.64
CA PHE A 43 -1.51 9.48 4.73
C PHE A 43 0.01 9.68 4.66
N GLU A 44 0.43 10.92 4.84
CA GLU A 44 1.82 11.33 5.04
C GLU A 44 1.90 12.18 6.31
N ASN A 45 2.60 11.69 7.31
CA ASN A 45 2.72 12.40 8.61
C ASN A 45 1.36 12.77 9.24
N GLY A 46 0.38 11.90 9.11
CA GLY A 46 -0.96 12.09 9.65
C GLY A 46 -1.89 12.97 8.80
N GLU A 47 -1.46 13.40 7.62
CA GLU A 47 -2.23 14.28 6.73
C GLU A 47 -2.45 13.65 5.35
N ILE A 48 -3.58 13.97 4.73
CA ILE A 48 -3.85 13.71 3.31
C ILE A 48 -3.44 14.95 2.52
N LYS A 49 -2.40 14.82 1.70
CA LYS A 49 -1.86 15.95 0.91
C LYS A 49 -2.46 16.07 -0.48
N HIS A 50 -3.05 14.99 -1.00
CA HIS A 50 -3.59 14.95 -2.35
C HIS A 50 -5.00 14.38 -2.35
N THR A 51 -5.94 15.13 -2.91
CA THR A 51 -7.35 14.75 -3.04
C THR A 51 -7.81 14.96 -4.47
N GLY A 52 -8.83 14.20 -4.88
CA GLY A 52 -9.45 14.31 -6.19
C GLY A 52 -9.50 13.01 -6.96
N LYS A 53 -9.65 13.12 -8.27
CA LYS A 53 -9.85 12.00 -9.18
C LYS A 53 -8.75 11.92 -10.22
N VAL A 54 -8.31 10.71 -10.50
CA VAL A 54 -7.40 10.42 -11.61
C VAL A 54 -8.14 10.60 -12.93
N GLY A 55 -7.53 11.33 -13.84
CA GLY A 55 -8.15 11.72 -15.10
C GLY A 55 -8.84 13.10 -15.05
N ASP A 56 -9.03 13.65 -13.85
CA ASP A 56 -9.49 15.02 -13.64
C ASP A 56 -8.31 15.88 -13.10
N ASN A 57 -8.26 16.12 -11.79
CA ASN A 57 -7.21 16.98 -11.19
C ASN A 57 -5.94 16.21 -10.79
N ILE A 58 -5.94 14.88 -10.84
CA ILE A 58 -4.79 14.03 -10.56
C ILE A 58 -4.36 13.35 -11.85
N ASP A 59 -3.13 13.59 -12.30
CA ASP A 59 -2.57 12.88 -13.45
C ASP A 59 -2.06 11.49 -13.07
N ILE A 60 -1.79 10.65 -14.08
CA ILE A 60 -1.38 9.26 -13.88
C ILE A 60 -0.07 9.12 -13.11
N ASN A 61 0.90 10.01 -13.35
CA ASN A 61 2.20 9.96 -12.69
C ASN A 61 2.06 10.31 -11.20
N LYS A 62 1.26 11.32 -10.89
CA LYS A 62 0.94 11.69 -9.51
C LYS A 62 0.16 10.57 -8.81
N ALA A 63 -0.81 9.96 -9.47
CA ALA A 63 -1.57 8.83 -8.94
C ALA A 63 -0.67 7.63 -8.62
N LYS A 64 0.31 7.35 -9.46
CA LYS A 64 1.32 6.30 -9.23
C LYS A 64 2.17 6.58 -7.99
N GLU A 65 2.63 7.83 -7.80
CA GLU A 65 3.32 8.24 -6.57
C GLU A 65 2.44 8.08 -5.33
N ILE A 66 1.16 8.43 -5.43
CA ILE A 66 0.18 8.29 -4.34
C ILE A 66 -0.08 6.83 -4.00
N ALA A 67 -0.17 5.95 -5.00
CA ALA A 67 -0.25 4.50 -4.78
C ALA A 67 0.97 3.96 -4.01
N ARG A 68 2.17 4.48 -4.31
CA ARG A 68 3.39 4.15 -3.56
C ARG A 68 3.29 4.58 -2.09
N ILE A 69 2.73 5.74 -1.80
CA ILE A 69 2.50 6.20 -0.41
C ILE A 69 1.56 5.23 0.32
N CYS A 70 0.47 4.79 -0.32
CA CYS A 70 -0.40 3.75 0.24
C CYS A 70 0.39 2.46 0.52
N GLY A 71 1.26 2.05 -0.39
CA GLY A 71 2.14 0.89 -0.23
C GLY A 71 3.10 1.03 0.96
N LEU A 72 3.67 2.20 1.19
CA LEU A 72 4.51 2.48 2.36
C LEU A 72 3.72 2.34 3.67
N ASN A 73 2.47 2.80 3.68
CA ASN A 73 1.59 2.63 4.83
C ASN A 73 1.24 1.14 5.05
N ILE A 74 1.04 0.36 3.99
CA ILE A 74 0.88 -1.11 4.08
C ILE A 74 2.10 -1.75 4.74
N ILE A 75 3.31 -1.43 4.29
CA ILE A 75 4.56 -2.00 4.86
C ILE A 75 4.74 -1.56 6.31
N SER A 76 4.34 -0.35 6.65
CA SER A 76 4.38 0.16 8.03
C SER A 76 3.47 -0.64 8.96
N VAL A 77 2.23 -0.92 8.55
CA VAL A 77 1.30 -1.78 9.30
C VAL A 77 1.83 -3.21 9.41
N LEU A 78 2.41 -3.75 8.32
CA LEU A 78 3.04 -5.07 8.32
C LEU A 78 4.21 -5.15 9.30
N ASN A 79 5.04 -4.09 9.35
CA ASN A 79 6.15 -3.99 10.30
C ASN A 79 5.67 -4.00 11.75
N ASP A 80 4.58 -3.29 12.03
CA ASP A 80 3.94 -3.31 13.36
C ASP A 80 3.40 -4.71 13.70
N ALA A 81 2.74 -5.36 12.75
CA ALA A 81 2.19 -6.72 12.92
C ALA A 81 3.27 -7.79 13.18
N LEU A 82 4.50 -7.54 12.75
CA LEU A 82 5.65 -8.46 12.89
C LEU A 82 6.66 -8.01 13.97
N ASP A 83 6.25 -7.12 14.86
CA ASP A 83 7.09 -6.60 15.96
C ASP A 83 8.42 -6.01 15.47
N GLY A 84 8.41 -5.38 14.29
CA GLY A 84 9.56 -4.74 13.68
C GLY A 84 10.46 -5.68 12.85
N ASP A 85 10.08 -6.94 12.65
CA ASP A 85 10.89 -7.91 11.90
C ASP A 85 10.27 -8.29 10.56
N LEU A 86 10.44 -7.43 9.56
CA LEU A 86 9.98 -7.69 8.18
C LEU A 86 10.70 -8.86 7.48
N SER A 87 11.81 -9.38 8.05
CA SER A 87 12.47 -10.57 7.49
C SER A 87 11.65 -11.85 7.63
N ARG A 88 10.61 -11.82 8.46
CA ARG A 88 9.64 -12.91 8.61
C ARG A 88 8.65 -13.02 7.45
N VAL A 89 8.57 -12.02 6.58
CA VAL A 89 7.70 -12.06 5.40
C VAL A 89 8.20 -13.13 4.43
N THR A 90 7.34 -14.08 4.09
CA THR A 90 7.62 -15.12 3.10
C THR A 90 7.01 -14.79 1.75
N LYS A 91 5.91 -14.04 1.72
CA LYS A 91 5.23 -13.67 0.47
C LYS A 91 4.28 -12.49 0.65
N CYS A 92 4.30 -11.57 -0.29
CA CYS A 92 3.14 -10.72 -0.57
C CYS A 92 2.15 -11.57 -1.37
N VAL A 93 1.01 -11.90 -0.78
CA VAL A 93 0.04 -12.81 -1.40
C VAL A 93 -0.84 -12.06 -2.40
N LYS A 94 -1.37 -10.92 -1.96
CA LYS A 94 -2.31 -10.14 -2.76
C LYS A 94 -2.29 -8.65 -2.40
N LEU A 95 -2.43 -7.81 -3.42
CA LEU A 95 -2.79 -6.39 -3.28
C LEU A 95 -4.16 -6.14 -3.92
N GLY A 96 -5.00 -5.37 -3.24
CA GLY A 96 -6.21 -4.80 -3.80
C GLY A 96 -6.02 -3.30 -3.99
N ILE A 97 -6.20 -2.79 -5.19
CA ILE A 97 -5.99 -1.37 -5.49
C ILE A 97 -7.25 -0.77 -6.10
N PHE A 98 -7.82 0.21 -5.40
CA PHE A 98 -8.92 1.04 -5.86
C PHE A 98 -8.41 2.41 -6.29
N VAL A 99 -8.85 2.84 -7.48
CA VAL A 99 -8.51 4.15 -8.03
C VAL A 99 -9.78 4.96 -8.21
N SER A 100 -9.92 6.07 -7.48
CA SER A 100 -10.98 7.04 -7.74
C SER A 100 -10.65 7.78 -9.04
N CYS A 101 -11.42 7.52 -10.09
CA CYS A 101 -11.10 8.02 -11.43
C CYS A 101 -12.34 8.43 -12.20
N THR A 102 -12.12 9.18 -13.29
CA THR A 102 -13.16 9.54 -14.24
C THR A 102 -13.63 8.30 -15.02
N ASN A 103 -14.82 8.38 -15.63
CA ASN A 103 -15.43 7.25 -16.33
C ASN A 103 -14.64 6.81 -17.57
N ASP A 104 -13.83 7.70 -18.14
CA ASP A 104 -13.01 7.45 -19.33
C ASP A 104 -11.56 7.08 -19.00
N PHE A 105 -11.20 7.00 -17.72
CA PHE A 105 -9.88 6.56 -17.28
C PHE A 105 -9.83 5.03 -17.17
N HIS A 106 -8.94 4.38 -17.91
CA HIS A 106 -8.83 2.91 -17.97
C HIS A 106 -7.44 2.38 -17.61
N ASN A 107 -6.51 3.24 -17.19
CA ASN A 107 -5.14 2.87 -16.87
C ASN A 107 -4.91 2.64 -15.37
N GLN A 108 -5.89 2.05 -14.66
CA GLN A 108 -5.75 1.69 -13.26
C GLN A 108 -4.54 0.79 -12.98
N PRO A 109 -4.19 -0.20 -13.83
CA PRO A 109 -2.99 -1.01 -13.63
C PRO A 109 -1.70 -0.18 -13.56
N GLU A 110 -1.58 0.87 -14.38
CA GLU A 110 -0.42 1.77 -14.35
C GLU A 110 -0.29 2.51 -13.02
N VAL A 111 -1.41 3.00 -12.49
CA VAL A 111 -1.45 3.61 -11.15
C VAL A 111 -1.05 2.60 -10.08
N ALA A 112 -1.60 1.39 -10.14
CA ALA A 112 -1.33 0.32 -9.19
C ALA A 112 0.15 -0.09 -9.15
N ASN A 113 0.90 0.09 -10.23
CA ASN A 113 2.32 -0.21 -10.28
C ASN A 113 3.13 0.57 -9.22
N GLY A 114 2.66 1.74 -8.81
CA GLY A 114 3.29 2.48 -7.71
C GLY A 114 3.40 1.68 -6.42
N ALA A 115 2.37 0.94 -6.07
CA ALA A 115 2.36 0.04 -4.91
C ALA A 115 3.02 -1.30 -5.22
N SER A 116 2.74 -1.90 -6.38
CA SER A 116 3.29 -3.20 -6.77
C SER A 116 4.81 -3.19 -6.90
N ASP A 117 5.38 -2.19 -7.55
CA ASP A 117 6.82 -2.05 -7.73
C ASP A 117 7.51 -1.92 -6.37
N LEU A 118 6.92 -1.17 -5.45
CA LEU A 118 7.43 -1.02 -4.08
C LEU A 118 7.56 -2.38 -3.37
N MET A 119 6.57 -3.27 -3.50
CA MET A 119 6.61 -4.59 -2.86
C MET A 119 7.78 -5.42 -3.39
N VAL A 120 8.03 -5.39 -4.70
CA VAL A 120 9.15 -6.10 -5.33
C VAL A 120 10.49 -5.45 -4.98
N GLU A 121 10.56 -4.13 -4.95
CA GLU A 121 11.77 -3.40 -4.53
C GLU A 121 12.19 -3.78 -3.10
N VAL A 122 11.24 -3.89 -2.17
CA VAL A 122 11.53 -4.18 -0.76
C VAL A 122 11.75 -5.66 -0.51
N PHE A 123 10.86 -6.52 -1.02
CA PHE A 123 10.83 -7.96 -0.69
C PHE A 123 11.39 -8.87 -1.78
N GLY A 124 11.82 -8.34 -2.94
CA GLY A 124 12.33 -9.14 -4.05
C GLY A 124 11.29 -10.15 -4.56
N GLU A 125 11.67 -11.42 -4.71
CA GLU A 125 10.76 -12.49 -5.17
C GLU A 125 9.55 -12.67 -4.25
N ALA A 126 9.73 -12.49 -2.94
CA ALA A 126 8.63 -12.55 -1.98
C ALA A 126 7.61 -11.40 -2.16
N GLY A 127 8.00 -10.32 -2.81
CA GLY A 127 7.13 -9.19 -3.13
C GLY A 127 6.23 -9.39 -4.35
N LYS A 128 6.47 -10.40 -5.16
CA LYS A 128 5.61 -10.72 -6.32
C LYS A 128 4.27 -11.29 -5.83
N HIS A 129 3.17 -10.74 -6.34
CA HIS A 129 1.84 -10.92 -5.77
C HIS A 129 0.76 -11.02 -6.86
N ALA A 130 -0.38 -11.58 -6.51
CA ALA A 130 -1.62 -11.41 -7.27
C ALA A 130 -2.24 -10.05 -6.92
N ARG A 131 -2.97 -9.43 -7.85
CA ARG A 131 -3.66 -8.16 -7.58
C ARG A 131 -4.92 -7.98 -8.40
N PHE A 132 -5.76 -7.07 -7.97
CA PHE A 132 -6.67 -6.34 -8.86
C PHE A 132 -6.32 -4.84 -8.84
N ALA A 133 -6.66 -4.15 -9.91
CA ALA A 133 -6.55 -2.70 -10.03
C ALA A 133 -7.81 -2.21 -10.76
N VAL A 134 -8.72 -1.60 -10.01
CA VAL A 134 -10.06 -1.23 -10.51
C VAL A 134 -10.40 0.22 -10.18
N GLY A 135 -11.27 0.80 -10.99
CA GLY A 135 -11.80 2.14 -10.77
C GLY A 135 -13.00 2.13 -9.83
N THR A 136 -13.20 3.25 -9.16
CA THR A 136 -14.37 3.54 -8.32
C THR A 136 -14.79 4.99 -8.48
N ASN A 137 -16.06 5.28 -8.20
CA ASN A 137 -16.61 6.63 -8.27
C ASN A 137 -16.00 7.57 -7.22
N SER A 138 -15.72 7.05 -6.04
CA SER A 138 -15.21 7.83 -4.92
C SER A 138 -14.49 6.95 -3.92
N LEU A 139 -13.61 7.56 -3.15
CA LEU A 139 -12.93 6.93 -2.02
C LEU A 139 -13.08 7.80 -0.77
N PRO A 140 -12.93 7.21 0.44
CA PRO A 140 -12.98 7.97 1.69
C PRO A 140 -12.02 9.16 1.64
N ARG A 141 -12.41 10.28 2.26
CA ARG A 141 -11.61 11.51 2.35
C ARG A 141 -11.22 12.10 0.98
N ASN A 142 -11.93 11.72 -0.08
CA ASN A 142 -11.67 12.16 -1.45
C ASN A 142 -10.25 11.81 -1.94
N VAL A 143 -9.67 10.73 -1.44
CA VAL A 143 -8.34 10.29 -1.89
C VAL A 143 -8.42 9.65 -3.28
N PRO A 144 -7.36 9.75 -4.10
CA PRO A 144 -7.38 9.15 -5.43
C PRO A 144 -7.07 7.66 -5.46
N VAL A 145 -6.43 7.11 -4.42
CA VAL A 145 -6.03 5.69 -4.36
C VAL A 145 -6.21 5.15 -2.95
N GLU A 146 -6.64 3.90 -2.85
CA GLU A 146 -6.65 3.10 -1.62
C GLU A 146 -6.14 1.69 -1.91
N VAL A 147 -5.33 1.14 -1.01
CA VAL A 147 -4.71 -0.17 -1.17
C VAL A 147 -4.90 -1.01 0.08
N ASP A 148 -5.32 -2.28 -0.09
CA ASP A 148 -5.26 -3.30 0.94
C ASP A 148 -4.29 -4.42 0.55
N ALA A 149 -3.96 -5.30 1.49
CA ALA A 149 -2.99 -6.35 1.24
C ALA A 149 -3.19 -7.58 2.10
N VAL A 150 -2.68 -8.71 1.60
CA VAL A 150 -2.51 -9.96 2.34
C VAL A 150 -1.07 -10.41 2.21
N PHE A 151 -0.42 -10.68 3.35
CA PHE A 151 0.94 -11.23 3.41
C PHE A 151 0.97 -12.59 4.09
N GLU A 152 1.95 -13.40 3.71
CA GLU A 152 2.31 -14.63 4.40
C GLU A 152 3.61 -14.39 5.17
N PHE A 153 3.72 -15.00 6.36
CA PHE A 153 4.89 -14.90 7.23
C PHE A 153 5.22 -16.21 7.93
N LYS A 154 6.40 -16.31 8.51
CA LYS A 154 6.87 -17.44 9.31
C LYS A 154 7.26 -17.00 10.73
#